data_c1cbdf9800de85ccc9ee19526705f80e
#
_entry.id   c1cbdf9800de85ccc9ee19526705f80e
#
_cell.length_a   1.000
_cell.length_b   1.000
_cell.length_c   1.000
_cell.angle_alpha   90.00
_cell.angle_beta   90.00
_cell.angle_gamma   90.00
#
_symmetry.space_group_name_H-M   'P 1'
#
loop_
_entity.id
_entity.type
_entity.pdbx_description
1 polymer ?
#
loop_
_entity_poly.entity_id
_entity_poly.type
_entity_poly.pdbx_seq_one_letter_code
_entity_poly.pdbx_strand_id
1 'polypeptide(L)'
;MPRLEFRLELPGVPQDAIAAFHADPRVLEWLSPPGKKVRVVERPDRIEEGARIVIEASPFGFPIRWVSRIEEWEPPVRFIDVQVKGPFARWRHEHLFEEGALVDRVDYEVPLAPLGGRLVDLALVRPDLRRMFRFRHEATAQRLLGKR
;
A
#
# COMPACT_ATOMS: atom_id res chain seq x y z
N MET A 1 3.30 -13.78 12.21
CA MET A 1 3.29 -12.48 11.51
C MET A 1 1.89 -12.21 10.99
N PRO A 2 1.24 -11.12 11.40
CA PRO A 2 -0.12 -10.83 10.95
C PRO A 2 -0.22 -10.65 9.43
N ARG A 3 -1.33 -11.09 8.88
CA ARG A 3 -1.65 -10.86 7.47
C ARG A 3 -3.04 -10.24 7.39
N LEU A 4 -3.15 -9.19 6.59
CA LEU A 4 -4.43 -8.60 6.20
C LEU A 4 -4.60 -8.76 4.70
N GLU A 5 -5.84 -9.01 4.29
CA GLU A 5 -6.19 -9.11 2.88
C GLU A 5 -7.42 -8.25 2.62
N PHE A 6 -7.36 -7.48 1.54
CA PHE A 6 -8.43 -6.57 1.13
C PHE A 6 -8.74 -6.79 -0.34
N ARG A 7 -10.00 -6.98 -0.66
CA ARG A 7 -10.44 -7.18 -2.03
C ARG A 7 -11.37 -6.04 -2.47
N LEU A 8 -11.12 -5.51 -3.67
CA LEU A 8 -11.94 -4.49 -4.29
C LEU A 8 -12.46 -5.01 -5.63
N GLU A 9 -13.78 -5.06 -5.78
CA GLU A 9 -14.40 -5.37 -7.06
C GLU A 9 -14.42 -4.14 -7.94
N LEU A 10 -13.97 -4.29 -9.18
CA LEU A 10 -13.90 -3.24 -10.19
C LEU A 10 -14.55 -3.75 -11.50
N PRO A 11 -15.88 -3.95 -11.50
CA PRO A 11 -16.56 -4.56 -12.63
C PRO A 11 -16.29 -3.83 -13.94
N GLY A 12 -15.90 -4.59 -14.96
CA GLY A 12 -15.63 -4.05 -16.29
C GLY A 12 -14.28 -3.37 -16.47
N VAL A 13 -13.46 -3.27 -15.42
CA VAL A 13 -12.12 -2.69 -15.53
C VAL A 13 -11.11 -3.79 -15.89
N PRO A 14 -10.39 -3.66 -17.03
CA PRO A 14 -9.41 -4.67 -17.42
C PRO A 14 -8.25 -4.79 -16.43
N GLN A 15 -7.70 -6.00 -16.32
CA GLN A 15 -6.56 -6.28 -15.45
C GLN A 15 -5.37 -5.34 -15.71
N ASP A 16 -5.03 -5.11 -16.97
CA ASP A 16 -3.91 -4.24 -17.35
C ASP A 16 -4.14 -2.79 -16.96
N ALA A 17 -5.39 -2.30 -16.99
CA ALA A 17 -5.73 -0.95 -16.56
C ALA A 17 -5.55 -0.78 -15.04
N ILE A 18 -5.96 -1.80 -14.27
CA ILE A 18 -5.77 -1.79 -12.82
C ILE A 18 -4.27 -1.80 -12.48
N ALA A 19 -3.51 -2.66 -13.15
CA ALA A 19 -2.07 -2.75 -12.96
C ALA A 19 -1.36 -1.45 -13.32
N ALA A 20 -1.72 -0.84 -14.45
CA ALA A 20 -1.12 0.42 -14.90
C ALA A 20 -1.39 1.57 -13.92
N PHE A 21 -2.60 1.63 -13.37
CA PHE A 21 -2.95 2.64 -12.38
C PHE A 21 -2.03 2.54 -11.14
N HIS A 22 -1.79 1.33 -10.65
CA HIS A 22 -0.97 1.10 -9.48
C HIS A 22 0.53 1.14 -9.75
N ALA A 23 0.94 1.06 -11.00
CA ALA A 23 2.34 1.12 -11.39
C ALA A 23 2.92 2.54 -11.37
N ASP A 24 2.09 3.56 -11.25
CA ASP A 24 2.53 4.94 -11.13
C ASP A 24 2.73 5.28 -9.66
N PRO A 25 3.97 5.49 -9.19
CA PRO A 25 4.21 5.76 -7.77
C PRO A 25 3.57 7.06 -7.27
N ARG A 26 3.20 7.97 -8.16
CA ARG A 26 2.53 9.22 -7.79
C ARG A 26 1.15 8.99 -7.21
N VAL A 27 0.51 7.86 -7.53
CA VAL A 27 -0.84 7.55 -7.00
C VAL A 27 -0.83 7.37 -5.48
N LEU A 28 0.31 7.09 -4.87
CA LEU A 28 0.42 6.93 -3.41
C LEU A 28 -0.08 8.17 -2.66
N GLU A 29 0.13 9.36 -3.21
CA GLU A 29 -0.36 10.60 -2.60
C GLU A 29 -1.89 10.68 -2.63
N TRP A 30 -2.51 10.22 -3.71
CA TRP A 30 -3.97 10.21 -3.86
C TRP A 30 -4.65 9.08 -3.10
N LEU A 31 -3.92 7.97 -2.93
CA LEU A 31 -4.43 6.76 -2.27
C LEU A 31 -4.19 6.77 -0.76
N SER A 32 -3.72 7.87 -0.22
CA SER A 32 -3.48 7.98 1.22
C SER A 32 -4.44 8.97 1.84
N PRO A 33 -5.01 8.63 3.01
CA PRO A 33 -5.91 9.55 3.71
C PRO A 33 -5.23 10.90 3.96
N PRO A 34 -5.93 12.04 3.79
CA PRO A 34 -5.32 13.36 3.95
C PRO A 34 -4.63 13.57 5.30
N GLY A 35 -5.14 12.94 6.37
CA GLY A 35 -4.55 13.04 7.71
C GLY A 35 -3.17 12.40 7.82
N LYS A 36 -2.79 11.50 6.92
CA LYS A 36 -1.47 10.86 6.89
C LYS A 36 -0.41 11.75 6.23
N LYS A 37 -0.81 12.72 5.44
CA LYS A 37 0.08 13.70 4.76
C LYS A 37 1.20 12.99 3.99
N VAL A 38 0.85 12.01 3.16
CA VAL A 38 1.82 11.25 2.37
C VAL A 38 2.33 12.08 1.21
N ARG A 39 3.65 12.12 1.07
CA ARG A 39 4.33 12.79 -0.04
C ARG A 39 5.41 11.87 -0.61
N VAL A 40 5.43 11.70 -1.93
CA VAL A 40 6.48 10.93 -2.62
C VAL A 40 7.68 11.85 -2.82
N VAL A 41 8.80 11.55 -2.16
CA VAL A 41 10.02 12.39 -2.21
C VAL A 41 11.09 11.84 -3.15
N GLU A 42 11.06 10.54 -3.42
CA GLU A 42 11.98 9.91 -4.38
C GLU A 42 11.22 8.77 -5.07
N ARG A 43 11.30 8.69 -6.38
CA ARG A 43 10.67 7.64 -7.17
C ARG A 43 11.40 7.43 -8.49
N PRO A 44 11.31 6.22 -9.08
CA PRO A 44 11.76 6.02 -10.45
C PRO A 44 10.72 6.62 -11.41
N ASP A 45 11.10 6.79 -12.68
CA ASP A 45 10.14 7.17 -13.72
C ASP A 45 9.15 6.03 -13.98
N ARG A 46 9.61 4.79 -13.85
CA ARG A 46 8.81 3.58 -14.05
C ARG A 46 9.07 2.60 -12.93
N ILE A 47 8.01 1.95 -12.45
CA ILE A 47 8.13 0.84 -11.50
C ILE A 47 8.72 -0.37 -12.23
N GLU A 48 9.72 -0.97 -11.62
CA GLU A 48 10.35 -2.21 -12.08
C GLU A 48 10.98 -2.93 -10.87
N GLU A 49 11.39 -4.16 -11.06
CA GLU A 49 12.05 -4.92 -10.00
C GLU A 49 13.31 -4.20 -9.53
N GLY A 50 13.47 -4.10 -8.22
CA GLY A 50 14.58 -3.38 -7.60
C GLY A 50 14.37 -1.87 -7.45
N ALA A 51 13.31 -1.31 -8.03
CA ALA A 51 13.02 0.11 -7.92
C ALA A 51 12.79 0.52 -6.48
N ARG A 52 13.26 1.72 -6.14
CA ARG A 52 13.17 2.28 -4.80
C ARG A 52 12.22 3.46 -4.81
N ILE A 53 11.32 3.50 -3.82
CA ILE A 53 10.38 4.59 -3.63
C ILE A 53 10.55 5.08 -2.20
N VAL A 54 10.68 6.40 -2.03
CA VAL A 54 10.78 7.02 -0.71
C VAL A 54 9.60 7.94 -0.53
N ILE A 55 8.87 7.75 0.56
CA ILE A 55 7.78 8.65 0.95
C ILE A 55 8.06 9.26 2.32
N GLU A 56 7.49 10.43 2.54
CA GLU A 56 7.33 11.02 3.86
C GLU A 56 5.86 10.95 4.22
N ALA A 57 5.58 10.51 5.42
CA ALA A 57 4.21 10.45 5.95
C ALA A 57 4.21 10.89 7.40
N SER A 58 3.06 11.36 7.87
CA SER A 58 2.90 11.80 9.26
C SER A 58 1.76 11.02 9.92
N PRO A 59 1.90 9.69 10.09
CA PRO A 59 0.81 8.86 10.59
C PRO A 59 0.39 9.20 12.03
N PHE A 60 1.29 9.78 12.82
CA PHE A 60 1.07 10.12 14.22
C PHE A 60 1.39 11.59 14.53
N GLY A 61 1.27 12.47 13.53
CA GLY A 61 1.49 13.90 13.69
C GLY A 61 2.92 14.38 13.49
N PHE A 62 3.90 13.48 13.38
CA PHE A 62 5.29 13.84 13.07
C PHE A 62 5.78 13.05 11.84
N PRO A 63 6.70 13.67 11.06
CA PRO A 63 7.11 13.07 9.79
C PRO A 63 7.95 11.82 9.99
N ILE A 64 7.63 10.79 9.22
CA ILE A 64 8.39 9.54 9.14
C ILE A 64 8.76 9.33 7.68
N ARG A 65 10.01 8.95 7.43
CA ARG A 65 10.46 8.57 6.10
C ARG A 65 10.34 7.06 5.94
N TRP A 66 9.65 6.64 4.88
CA TRP A 66 9.43 5.25 4.56
C TRP A 66 10.12 4.94 3.23
N VAL A 67 11.03 3.98 3.24
CA VAL A 67 11.75 3.54 2.05
C VAL A 67 11.24 2.16 1.66
N SER A 68 10.71 2.05 0.45
CA SER A 68 10.23 0.80 -0.14
C SER A 68 11.10 0.38 -1.31
N ARG A 69 11.17 -0.92 -1.53
CA ARG A 69 11.79 -1.51 -2.71
C ARG A 69 10.81 -2.47 -3.36
N ILE A 70 10.75 -2.46 -4.68
CA ILE A 70 9.97 -3.43 -5.45
C ILE A 70 10.75 -4.75 -5.46
N GLU A 71 10.25 -5.73 -4.74
CA GLU A 71 10.88 -7.06 -4.63
C GLU A 71 10.58 -7.93 -5.85
N GLU A 72 9.34 -7.89 -6.34
CA GLU A 72 8.91 -8.63 -7.52
C GLU A 72 8.06 -7.72 -8.42
N TRP A 73 8.22 -7.87 -9.73
CA TRP A 73 7.49 -7.09 -10.73
C TRP A 73 7.03 -8.02 -11.85
N GLU A 74 5.75 -8.36 -11.87
CA GLU A 74 5.13 -9.28 -12.84
C GLU A 74 3.86 -8.67 -13.44
N PRO A 75 3.98 -7.56 -14.22
CA PRO A 75 2.79 -6.94 -14.80
C PRO A 75 2.19 -7.84 -15.89
N PRO A 76 0.87 -7.88 -16.09
CA PRO A 76 -0.15 -7.15 -15.33
C PRO A 76 -0.69 -7.94 -14.13
N VAL A 77 0.00 -9.01 -13.69
CA VAL A 77 -0.50 -9.94 -12.70
C VAL A 77 -0.33 -9.40 -11.28
N ARG A 78 0.87 -8.97 -10.94
CA ARG A 78 1.17 -8.49 -9.57
C ARG A 78 2.48 -7.74 -9.47
N PHE A 79 2.65 -7.06 -8.36
CA PHE A 79 3.97 -6.69 -7.87
C PHE A 79 3.98 -6.71 -6.34
N ILE A 80 5.18 -6.78 -5.77
CA ILE A 80 5.39 -6.84 -4.33
C ILE A 80 6.36 -5.76 -3.94
N ASP A 81 5.98 -4.95 -2.94
CA ASP A 81 6.89 -4.02 -2.31
C ASP A 81 7.19 -4.43 -0.87
N VAL A 82 8.42 -4.16 -0.45
CA VAL A 82 8.87 -4.42 0.91
C VAL A 82 9.44 -3.15 1.52
N GLN A 83 9.27 -3.00 2.83
CA GLN A 83 9.88 -1.91 3.55
C GLN A 83 11.37 -2.20 3.73
N VAL A 84 12.22 -1.28 3.28
CA VAL A 84 13.65 -1.29 3.56
C VAL A 84 13.93 -0.55 4.86
N LYS A 85 13.23 0.59 5.05
CA LYS A 85 13.33 1.40 6.25
C LYS A 85 11.99 2.07 6.50
N GLY A 86 11.52 2.04 7.74
CA GLY A 86 10.23 2.62 8.07
C GLY A 86 9.75 2.21 9.45
N PRO A 87 8.47 2.47 9.75
CA PRO A 87 7.91 2.31 11.10
C PRO A 87 7.64 0.87 11.52
N PHE A 88 7.61 -0.08 10.60
CA PHE A 88 7.36 -1.49 10.93
C PHE A 88 8.67 -2.24 11.15
N ALA A 89 8.63 -3.33 11.89
CA ALA A 89 9.75 -4.26 11.96
C ALA A 89 9.85 -5.05 10.65
N ARG A 90 8.72 -5.38 10.05
CA ARG A 90 8.62 -6.00 8.73
C ARG A 90 7.37 -5.51 8.02
N TRP A 91 7.49 -5.37 6.70
CA TRP A 91 6.35 -5.03 5.85
C TRP A 91 6.57 -5.61 4.46
N ARG A 92 5.60 -6.39 3.99
CA ARG A 92 5.58 -6.93 2.64
C ARG A 92 4.17 -6.80 2.10
N HIS A 93 4.01 -6.08 1.01
CA HIS A 93 2.72 -5.78 0.42
C HIS A 93 2.66 -6.34 -0.99
N GLU A 94 1.78 -7.32 -1.20
CA GLU A 94 1.51 -7.88 -2.51
C GLU A 94 0.28 -7.21 -3.11
N HIS A 95 0.45 -6.68 -4.31
CA HIS A 95 -0.62 -6.09 -5.12
C HIS A 95 -0.97 -7.08 -6.22
N LEU A 96 -2.14 -7.69 -6.14
CA LEU A 96 -2.63 -8.64 -7.12
C LEU A 96 -3.69 -8.00 -7.98
N PHE A 97 -3.54 -8.12 -9.29
CA PHE A 97 -4.48 -7.58 -10.25
C PHE A 97 -5.17 -8.72 -10.98
N GLU A 98 -6.50 -8.70 -10.96
CA GLU A 98 -7.35 -9.66 -11.65
C GLU A 98 -8.21 -8.90 -12.66
N GLU A 99 -8.82 -9.62 -13.59
CA GLU A 99 -9.83 -9.03 -14.45
C GLU A 99 -11.01 -8.59 -13.57
N GLY A 100 -11.22 -7.26 -13.46
CA GLY A 100 -12.30 -6.73 -12.65
C GLY A 100 -12.09 -6.74 -11.14
N ALA A 101 -10.87 -6.92 -10.64
CA ALA A 101 -10.62 -6.90 -9.20
C ALA A 101 -9.18 -6.55 -8.83
N LEU A 102 -9.03 -5.99 -7.65
CA LEU A 102 -7.75 -5.71 -6.99
C LEU A 102 -7.72 -6.44 -5.65
N VAL A 103 -6.63 -7.12 -5.35
CA VAL A 103 -6.40 -7.74 -4.04
C VAL A 103 -5.11 -7.21 -3.46
N ASP A 104 -5.17 -6.68 -2.26
CA ASP A 104 -4.00 -6.26 -1.48
C ASP A 104 -3.79 -7.25 -0.34
N ARG A 105 -2.59 -7.83 -0.27
CA ARG A 105 -2.17 -8.69 0.86
C ARG A 105 -1.00 -8.05 1.56
N VAL A 106 -1.13 -7.84 2.85
CA VAL A 106 -0.09 -7.21 3.66
C VAL A 106 0.33 -8.15 4.77
N ASP A 107 1.59 -8.55 4.74
CA ASP A 107 2.25 -9.23 5.84
C ASP A 107 3.10 -8.21 6.57
N TYR A 108 2.88 -8.06 7.88
CA TYR A 108 3.57 -7.03 8.65
C TYR A 108 3.90 -7.50 10.05
N GLU A 109 4.86 -6.82 10.66
CA GLU A 109 5.23 -7.04 12.05
C GLU A 109 5.44 -5.69 12.71
N VAL A 110 4.74 -5.50 13.83
CA VAL A 110 4.86 -4.28 14.63
C VAL A 110 6.16 -4.35 15.44
N PRO A 111 6.90 -3.22 15.56
CA PRO A 111 8.08 -3.19 16.40
C PRO A 111 7.76 -3.60 17.84
N LEU A 112 8.74 -4.22 18.53
CA LEU A 112 8.61 -4.64 19.93
C LEU A 112 7.48 -5.66 20.16
N ALA A 113 7.17 -6.49 19.13
CA ALA A 113 6.11 -7.50 19.25
C ALA A 113 6.21 -8.35 20.53
N PRO A 114 7.39 -8.82 20.97
CA PRO A 114 7.51 -9.57 22.22
C PRO A 114 7.22 -8.77 23.48
N LEU A 115 7.24 -7.43 23.41
CA LEU A 115 7.05 -6.53 24.55
C LEU A 115 5.69 -5.81 24.48
N GLY A 116 4.65 -6.51 24.03
CA GLY A 116 3.30 -5.95 23.97
C GLY A 116 2.88 -5.47 22.58
N GLY A 117 3.70 -5.70 21.55
CA GLY A 117 3.39 -5.30 20.16
C GLY A 117 2.08 -5.91 19.66
N ARG A 118 1.70 -7.10 20.13
CA ARG A 118 0.43 -7.72 19.75
C ARG A 118 -0.77 -6.89 20.20
N LEU A 119 -0.73 -6.32 21.40
CA LEU A 119 -1.80 -5.46 21.89
C LEU A 119 -1.83 -4.14 21.11
N VAL A 120 -0.67 -3.58 20.81
CA VAL A 120 -0.57 -2.37 19.98
C VAL A 120 -1.10 -2.64 18.58
N ASP A 121 -0.78 -3.79 17.99
CA ASP A 121 -1.32 -4.17 16.70
C ASP A 121 -2.84 -4.26 16.71
N LEU A 122 -3.41 -5.00 17.67
CA LEU A 122 -4.85 -5.20 17.75
C LEU A 122 -5.62 -3.90 18.04
N ALA A 123 -5.06 -3.04 18.90
CA ALA A 123 -5.74 -1.84 19.37
C ALA A 123 -5.55 -0.63 18.43
N LEU A 124 -4.41 -0.49 17.79
CA LEU A 124 -4.05 0.72 17.04
C LEU A 124 -3.68 0.46 15.58
N VAL A 125 -2.75 -0.46 15.35
CA VAL A 125 -2.16 -0.64 14.00
C VAL A 125 -3.15 -1.28 13.04
N ARG A 126 -3.73 -2.41 13.42
CA ARG A 126 -4.66 -3.14 12.55
C ARG A 126 -5.89 -2.33 12.17
N PRO A 127 -6.57 -1.65 13.12
CA PRO A 127 -7.69 -0.79 12.76
C PRO A 127 -7.28 0.37 11.83
N ASP A 128 -6.09 0.93 12.04
CA ASP A 128 -5.57 2.01 11.20
C ASP A 128 -5.26 1.53 9.77
N LEU A 129 -4.64 0.36 9.64
CA LEU A 129 -4.38 -0.25 8.33
C LEU A 129 -5.68 -0.55 7.59
N ARG A 130 -6.70 -1.04 8.28
CA ARG A 130 -8.01 -1.29 7.66
C ARG A 130 -8.65 -0.01 7.14
N ARG A 131 -8.57 1.08 7.91
CA ARG A 131 -9.08 2.39 7.46
C ARG A 131 -8.30 2.89 6.26
N MET A 132 -6.97 2.74 6.26
CA MET A 132 -6.12 3.18 5.16
C MET A 132 -6.45 2.42 3.86
N PHE A 133 -6.54 1.09 3.92
CA PHE A 133 -6.88 0.30 2.74
C PHE A 133 -8.31 0.52 2.25
N ARG A 134 -9.24 0.74 3.16
CA ARG A 134 -10.60 1.13 2.78
C ARG A 134 -10.59 2.43 1.97
N PHE A 135 -9.87 3.42 2.46
CA PHE A 135 -9.72 4.70 1.75
C PHE A 135 -9.09 4.50 0.37
N ARG A 136 -8.01 3.73 0.30
CA ARG A 136 -7.33 3.42 -0.98
C ARG A 136 -8.27 2.76 -1.98
N HIS A 137 -9.04 1.79 -1.53
CA HIS A 137 -9.97 1.07 -2.39
C HIS A 137 -11.11 1.99 -2.87
N GLU A 138 -11.65 2.82 -2.00
CA GLU A 138 -12.66 3.80 -2.39
C GLU A 138 -12.11 4.80 -3.41
N ALA A 139 -10.90 5.31 -3.18
CA ALA A 139 -10.24 6.24 -4.11
C ALA A 139 -9.94 5.58 -5.46
N THR A 140 -9.49 4.32 -5.45
CA THR A 140 -9.25 3.55 -6.68
C THR A 140 -10.54 3.35 -7.46
N ALA A 141 -11.61 2.96 -6.77
CA ALA A 141 -12.93 2.77 -7.41
C ALA A 141 -13.45 4.06 -8.03
N GLN A 142 -13.29 5.19 -7.35
CA GLN A 142 -13.68 6.49 -7.91
C GLN A 142 -12.93 6.81 -9.19
N ARG A 143 -11.64 6.51 -9.24
CA ARG A 143 -10.80 6.80 -10.41
C ARG A 143 -11.08 5.86 -11.57
N LEU A 144 -11.22 4.56 -11.30
CA LEU A 144 -11.33 3.55 -12.36
C LEU A 144 -12.77 3.29 -12.79
N LEU A 145 -13.75 3.48 -11.92
CA LEU A 145 -15.16 3.28 -12.23
C LEU A 145 -15.90 4.59 -12.48
N GLY A 146 -15.28 5.74 -12.19
CA GLY A 146 -15.95 7.04 -12.29
C GLY A 146 -17.07 7.22 -11.27
N LYS A 147 -17.08 6.45 -10.20
CA LYS A 147 -18.07 6.60 -9.11
C LYS A 147 -17.66 7.75 -8.20
N ARG A 148 -18.67 8.51 -7.79
CA ARG A 148 -18.52 9.66 -6.90
C ARG A 148 -19.08 9.36 -5.53
#